data_89dc0220ef71c39856402d28352deeda
#
_entry.id   89dc0220ef71c39856402d28352deeda
#
_cell.length_a   1.000
_cell.length_b   1.000
_cell.length_c   1.000
_cell.angle_alpha   90.00
_cell.angle_beta   90.00
_cell.angle_gamma   90.00
#
_symmetry.space_group_name_H-M   'P 1'
#
loop_
_entity.id
_entity.type
_entity.pdbx_description
1 polymer ?
#
loop_
_entity_poly.entity_id
_entity_poly.type
_entity_poly.pdbx_seq_one_letter_code
_entity_poly.pdbx_strand_id
1 'polypeptide(L)'
;MNFVLAAGGTGGHMVPAHALAAELRSRGHGVLLITDDRGARFPGLFDGVPVHILPAGRIGGGPVGWLKALNSIVKGRAQAKRLYREHRPDAVVGFGGYPAFPSLLAASSMKIPTVLHEQNAVLGRVNRLLAGEAEAIGTAYDKVERLKSRNEAKSMLVGNPVREEIARLGELPFPPFDEIAPLKILITGGSQGATILGEVVPEGLGLLQPSLRRRLQIVQQCRPDDIERIRKRYAELGIPAELLTYIEDMPDKLADAHLVIGRAGASTIAELTAAGRPAILIPFAAATDDHQTANAREMTKAGGARTIQQSGFTPVVLARQIEAMAADPIALNNAAARALSVGRPHAARDLADLVERVGNGVAPVAVGPVLTPRVKGAAPAGAAPA
;
A
#
# COMPACT_ATOMS: atom_id res chain seq x y z
N MET A 1 -1.76 21.39 -17.10
CA MET A 1 -0.70 21.64 -16.09
C MET A 1 0.39 20.59 -16.21
N ASN A 2 1.57 20.86 -15.67
CA ASN A 2 2.70 19.93 -15.65
C ASN A 2 3.05 19.57 -14.21
N PHE A 3 3.11 18.28 -13.91
CA PHE A 3 3.43 17.78 -12.58
C PHE A 3 4.67 16.90 -12.58
N VAL A 4 5.49 17.02 -11.55
CA VAL A 4 6.61 16.12 -11.33
C VAL A 4 6.31 15.24 -10.11
N LEU A 5 6.40 13.93 -10.29
CA LEU A 5 6.27 12.95 -9.23
C LEU A 5 7.66 12.49 -8.81
N ALA A 6 7.98 12.59 -7.53
CA ALA A 6 9.25 12.16 -6.95
C ALA A 6 9.02 10.95 -6.06
N ALA A 7 9.35 9.76 -6.57
CA ALA A 7 9.16 8.48 -5.89
C ALA A 7 10.33 7.55 -6.18
N GLY A 8 10.59 6.57 -5.32
CA GLY A 8 11.61 5.57 -5.60
C GLY A 8 11.82 4.57 -4.46
N GLY A 9 12.72 3.64 -4.70
CA GLY A 9 13.16 2.63 -3.75
C GLY A 9 12.29 1.39 -3.69
N THR A 10 11.04 1.46 -3.29
CA THR A 10 10.16 0.29 -3.08
C THR A 10 8.79 0.47 -3.70
N GLY A 11 8.07 -0.64 -3.93
CA GLY A 11 6.69 -0.63 -4.40
C GLY A 11 5.75 0.24 -3.57
N GLY A 12 6.01 0.37 -2.26
CA GLY A 12 5.21 1.22 -1.37
C GLY A 12 5.18 2.70 -1.75
N HIS A 13 6.19 3.22 -2.47
CA HIS A 13 6.21 4.58 -3.01
C HIS A 13 5.86 4.61 -4.50
N MET A 14 6.26 3.56 -5.25
CA MET A 14 6.10 3.51 -6.70
C MET A 14 4.65 3.26 -7.13
N VAL A 15 3.92 2.37 -6.43
CA VAL A 15 2.52 2.05 -6.76
C VAL A 15 1.60 3.28 -6.60
N PRO A 16 1.60 4.00 -5.46
CA PRO A 16 0.76 5.21 -5.35
C PRO A 16 1.20 6.34 -6.30
N ALA A 17 2.49 6.45 -6.62
CA ALA A 17 2.95 7.41 -7.63
C ALA A 17 2.45 7.06 -9.03
N HIS A 18 2.42 5.76 -9.39
CA HIS A 18 1.86 5.28 -10.64
C HIS A 18 0.35 5.58 -10.72
N ALA A 19 -0.42 5.24 -9.68
CA ALA A 19 -1.85 5.49 -9.66
C ALA A 19 -2.19 6.99 -9.80
N LEU A 20 -1.43 7.88 -9.12
CA LEU A 20 -1.56 9.31 -9.32
C LEU A 20 -1.17 9.75 -10.74
N ALA A 21 -0.08 9.18 -11.31
CA ALA A 21 0.33 9.50 -12.67
C ALA A 21 -0.76 9.16 -13.69
N ALA A 22 -1.38 7.99 -13.56
CA ALA A 22 -2.49 7.55 -14.41
C ALA A 22 -3.67 8.52 -14.31
N GLU A 23 -4.07 8.89 -13.09
CA GLU A 23 -5.17 9.81 -12.84
C GLU A 23 -4.90 11.22 -13.43
N LEU A 24 -3.72 11.80 -13.18
CA LEU A 24 -3.36 13.11 -13.72
C LEU A 24 -3.30 13.12 -15.25
N ARG A 25 -2.79 12.04 -15.86
CA ARG A 25 -2.75 11.91 -17.32
C ARG A 25 -4.14 11.76 -17.92
N SER A 26 -5.04 11.03 -17.28
CA SER A 26 -6.44 10.90 -17.74
C SER A 26 -7.17 12.24 -17.74
N ARG A 27 -6.75 13.17 -16.87
CA ARG A 27 -7.22 14.56 -16.83
C ARG A 27 -6.53 15.49 -17.85
N GLY A 28 -5.62 14.97 -18.68
CA GLY A 28 -4.90 15.74 -19.70
C GLY A 28 -3.70 16.53 -19.21
N HIS A 29 -3.15 16.18 -18.04
CA HIS A 29 -1.94 16.84 -17.51
C HIS A 29 -0.65 16.19 -18.00
N GLY A 30 0.39 17.00 -18.12
CA GLY A 30 1.77 16.53 -18.30
C GLY A 30 2.31 15.96 -16.99
N VAL A 31 2.86 14.77 -17.04
CA VAL A 31 3.44 14.08 -15.86
C VAL A 31 4.84 13.61 -16.18
N LEU A 32 5.77 13.83 -15.25
CA LEU A 32 7.15 13.37 -15.30
C LEU A 32 7.49 12.68 -13.99
N LEU A 33 8.16 11.52 -14.06
CA LEU A 33 8.66 10.80 -12.89
C LEU A 33 10.14 11.07 -12.65
N ILE A 34 10.50 11.42 -11.43
CA ILE A 34 11.86 11.39 -10.91
C ILE A 34 11.99 10.23 -9.93
N THR A 35 12.97 9.36 -10.16
CA THR A 35 13.19 8.16 -9.37
C THR A 35 14.67 7.82 -9.18
N ASP A 36 14.98 6.71 -8.49
CA ASP A 36 16.32 6.12 -8.40
C ASP A 36 16.43 4.86 -9.28
N ASP A 37 17.64 4.27 -9.37
CA ASP A 37 17.90 3.05 -10.16
C ASP A 37 16.98 1.87 -9.79
N ARG A 38 16.52 1.81 -8.53
CA ARG A 38 15.61 0.74 -8.08
C ARG A 38 14.18 0.99 -8.53
N GLY A 39 13.74 2.24 -8.43
CA GLY A 39 12.40 2.63 -8.90
C GLY A 39 12.26 2.49 -10.42
N ALA A 40 13.32 2.77 -11.18
CA ALA A 40 13.33 2.61 -12.63
C ALA A 40 13.22 1.14 -13.10
N ARG A 41 13.47 0.17 -12.23
CA ARG A 41 13.40 -1.26 -12.56
C ARG A 41 12.02 -1.89 -12.40
N PHE A 42 11.02 -1.14 -11.96
CA PHE A 42 9.65 -1.66 -11.92
C PHE A 42 9.08 -1.74 -13.34
N PRO A 43 8.92 -2.95 -13.92
CA PRO A 43 8.52 -3.11 -15.30
C PRO A 43 7.06 -2.63 -15.51
N GLY A 44 6.83 -1.93 -16.64
CA GLY A 44 5.48 -1.56 -17.09
C GLY A 44 4.74 -0.50 -16.26
N LEU A 45 5.27 -0.12 -15.09
CA LEU A 45 4.52 0.74 -14.16
C LEU A 45 4.35 2.18 -14.68
N PHE A 46 5.28 2.69 -15.49
CA PHE A 46 5.27 4.08 -15.97
C PHE A 46 5.36 4.18 -17.50
N ASP A 47 4.71 3.26 -18.21
CA ASP A 47 4.67 3.29 -19.66
C ASP A 47 4.05 4.60 -20.16
N GLY A 48 4.78 5.27 -21.07
CA GLY A 48 4.37 6.55 -21.62
C GLY A 48 4.52 7.76 -20.67
N VAL A 49 5.16 7.60 -19.51
CA VAL A 49 5.58 8.71 -18.63
C VAL A 49 7.08 8.91 -18.76
N PRO A 50 7.58 10.13 -19.05
CA PRO A 50 9.02 10.40 -19.02
C PRO A 50 9.61 10.10 -17.63
N VAL A 51 10.66 9.26 -17.58
CA VAL A 51 11.31 8.85 -16.33
C VAL A 51 12.75 9.38 -16.30
N HIS A 52 13.09 10.08 -15.22
CA HIS A 52 14.43 10.58 -14.97
C HIS A 52 15.02 9.96 -13.70
N ILE A 53 16.19 9.34 -13.83
CA ILE A 53 16.91 8.73 -12.71
C ILE A 53 17.84 9.78 -12.13
N LEU A 54 17.68 10.09 -10.85
CA LEU A 54 18.54 11.00 -10.13
C LEU A 54 19.38 10.29 -9.07
N PRO A 55 20.64 10.74 -8.87
CA PRO A 55 21.45 10.27 -7.75
C PRO A 55 20.76 10.60 -6.44
N ALA A 56 20.45 9.55 -5.66
CA ALA A 56 19.87 9.69 -4.33
C ALA A 56 20.74 8.93 -3.33
N GLY A 57 21.36 9.66 -2.41
CA GLY A 57 22.23 9.06 -1.40
C GLY A 57 21.43 8.46 -0.25
N ARG A 58 21.68 7.19 0.05
CA ARG A 58 21.23 6.59 1.31
C ARG A 58 22.21 7.00 2.42
N ILE A 59 21.71 7.68 3.44
CA ILE A 59 22.52 8.08 4.61
C ILE A 59 22.82 6.84 5.45
N GLY A 60 24.11 6.49 5.58
CA GLY A 60 24.59 5.35 6.37
C GLY A 60 26.03 4.98 5.99
N GLY A 61 26.67 4.08 6.75
CA GLY A 61 28.01 3.57 6.41
C GLY A 61 29.19 4.43 6.90
N GLY A 62 29.02 5.14 8.02
CA GLY A 62 30.08 5.95 8.63
C GLY A 62 30.38 7.26 7.88
N PRO A 63 31.48 8.00 8.25
CA PRO A 63 31.76 9.33 7.71
C PRO A 63 31.90 9.37 6.17
N VAL A 64 32.53 8.37 5.58
CA VAL A 64 32.68 8.25 4.12
C VAL A 64 31.33 8.04 3.42
N GLY A 65 30.45 7.21 4.01
CA GLY A 65 29.10 7.00 3.51
C GLY A 65 28.26 8.27 3.56
N TRP A 66 28.40 9.07 4.61
CA TRP A 66 27.76 10.37 4.75
C TRP A 66 28.23 11.37 3.67
N LEU A 67 29.53 11.48 3.40
CA LEU A 67 30.07 12.34 2.35
C LEU A 67 29.58 11.92 0.96
N LYS A 68 29.55 10.61 0.67
CA LYS A 68 28.99 10.09 -0.60
C LYS A 68 27.49 10.41 -0.73
N ALA A 69 26.72 10.23 0.35
CA ALA A 69 25.30 10.55 0.35
C ALA A 69 25.06 12.03 0.13
N LEU A 70 25.80 12.92 0.79
CA LEU A 70 25.71 14.36 0.62
C LEU A 70 26.03 14.77 -0.83
N ASN A 71 27.12 14.25 -1.40
CA ASN A 71 27.50 14.51 -2.79
C ASN A 71 26.38 14.06 -3.77
N SER A 72 25.79 12.89 -3.54
CA SER A 72 24.67 12.39 -4.35
C SER A 72 23.45 13.30 -4.24
N ILE A 73 23.11 13.77 -3.04
CA ILE A 73 21.99 14.72 -2.82
C ILE A 73 22.25 16.05 -3.57
N VAL A 74 23.47 16.60 -3.49
CA VAL A 74 23.84 17.84 -4.18
C VAL A 74 23.76 17.68 -5.69
N LYS A 75 24.29 16.58 -6.24
CA LYS A 75 24.21 16.27 -7.67
C LYS A 75 22.76 16.07 -8.12
N GLY A 76 21.98 15.27 -7.38
CA GLY A 76 20.57 15.01 -7.69
C GLY A 76 19.74 16.31 -7.65
N ARG A 77 19.97 17.18 -6.64
CA ARG A 77 19.32 18.50 -6.58
C ARG A 77 19.68 19.39 -7.77
N ALA A 78 20.94 19.41 -8.20
CA ALA A 78 21.36 20.20 -9.35
C ALA A 78 20.71 19.70 -10.65
N GLN A 79 20.60 18.38 -10.83
CA GLN A 79 19.92 17.78 -11.97
C GLN A 79 18.41 18.06 -11.94
N ALA A 80 17.76 17.91 -10.79
CA ALA A 80 16.34 18.25 -10.64
C ALA A 80 16.06 19.72 -10.99
N LYS A 81 16.91 20.66 -10.53
CA LYS A 81 16.79 22.10 -10.91
C LYS A 81 16.87 22.32 -12.42
N ARG A 82 17.67 21.54 -13.13
CA ARG A 82 17.79 21.62 -14.59
C ARG A 82 16.49 21.15 -15.24
N LEU A 83 15.99 19.99 -14.83
CA LEU A 83 14.70 19.45 -15.30
C LEU A 83 13.55 20.42 -15.03
N TYR A 84 13.51 21.08 -13.86
CA TYR A 84 12.42 22.02 -13.53
C TYR A 84 12.48 23.31 -14.36
N ARG A 85 13.65 23.76 -14.82
CA ARG A 85 13.73 24.88 -15.77
C ARG A 85 13.20 24.51 -17.15
N GLU A 86 13.38 23.27 -17.57
CA GLU A 86 12.92 22.73 -18.86
C GLU A 86 11.42 22.43 -18.84
N HIS A 87 10.95 21.71 -17.84
CA HIS A 87 9.58 21.22 -17.77
C HIS A 87 8.60 22.20 -17.09
N ARG A 88 9.12 23.20 -16.33
CA ARG A 88 8.32 24.22 -15.62
C ARG A 88 7.11 23.60 -14.88
N PRO A 89 7.34 22.74 -13.89
CA PRO A 89 6.23 22.10 -13.20
C PRO A 89 5.42 23.10 -12.38
N ASP A 90 4.09 22.95 -12.42
CA ASP A 90 3.15 23.71 -11.60
C ASP A 90 3.17 23.23 -10.15
N ALA A 91 3.44 21.94 -9.92
CA ALA A 91 3.71 21.38 -8.59
C ALA A 91 4.60 20.14 -8.67
N VAL A 92 5.28 19.85 -7.54
CA VAL A 92 6.09 18.64 -7.34
C VAL A 92 5.48 17.81 -6.22
N VAL A 93 5.20 16.53 -6.49
CA VAL A 93 4.63 15.59 -5.51
C VAL A 93 5.68 14.63 -5.02
N GLY A 94 5.95 14.60 -3.72
CA GLY A 94 6.89 13.69 -3.09
C GLY A 94 6.20 12.54 -2.38
N PHE A 95 6.58 11.31 -2.74
CA PHE A 95 6.04 10.10 -2.11
C PHE A 95 6.89 9.58 -0.95
N GLY A 96 7.84 10.38 -0.49
CA GLY A 96 8.76 9.99 0.56
C GLY A 96 9.95 9.15 0.05
N GLY A 97 10.70 8.61 1.01
CA GLY A 97 11.94 7.88 0.71
C GLY A 97 13.10 8.78 0.28
N TYR A 98 14.32 8.27 0.41
CA TYR A 98 15.52 9.03 0.05
C TYR A 98 15.58 9.47 -1.42
N PRO A 99 15.03 8.71 -2.40
CA PRO A 99 15.04 9.13 -3.80
C PRO A 99 14.28 10.43 -4.09
N ALA A 100 13.21 10.71 -3.35
CA ALA A 100 12.43 11.94 -3.52
C ALA A 100 13.13 13.19 -2.94
N PHE A 101 14.05 13.02 -2.00
CA PHE A 101 14.62 14.12 -1.21
C PHE A 101 15.34 15.18 -2.06
N PRO A 102 16.29 14.83 -2.97
CA PRO A 102 16.95 15.83 -3.82
C PRO A 102 15.99 16.65 -4.69
N SER A 103 14.97 15.98 -5.22
CA SER A 103 13.93 16.57 -6.05
C SER A 103 13.10 17.60 -5.27
N LEU A 104 12.64 17.24 -4.08
CA LEU A 104 11.87 18.14 -3.21
C LEU A 104 12.70 19.31 -2.70
N LEU A 105 13.98 19.11 -2.37
CA LEU A 105 14.89 20.20 -2.03
C LEU A 105 15.13 21.18 -3.21
N ALA A 106 15.14 20.66 -4.44
CA ALA A 106 15.21 21.49 -5.63
C ALA A 106 13.95 22.34 -5.78
N ALA A 107 12.77 21.73 -5.65
CA ALA A 107 11.48 22.43 -5.75
C ALA A 107 11.36 23.54 -4.71
N SER A 108 11.60 23.25 -3.42
CA SER A 108 11.59 24.23 -2.34
C SER A 108 12.52 25.42 -2.65
N SER A 109 13.77 25.14 -3.08
CA SER A 109 14.73 26.21 -3.40
C SER A 109 14.38 27.07 -4.65
N MET A 110 13.49 26.56 -5.51
CA MET A 110 12.98 27.27 -6.70
C MET A 110 11.58 27.84 -6.46
N LYS A 111 11.04 27.70 -5.24
CA LYS A 111 9.69 28.14 -4.86
C LYS A 111 8.59 27.50 -5.74
N ILE A 112 8.82 26.26 -6.17
CA ILE A 112 7.82 25.46 -6.87
C ILE A 112 6.93 24.80 -5.81
N PRO A 113 5.60 24.93 -5.88
CA PRO A 113 4.69 24.35 -4.92
C PRO A 113 4.93 22.84 -4.74
N THR A 114 4.88 22.36 -3.48
CA THR A 114 5.14 20.96 -3.18
C THR A 114 3.99 20.31 -2.41
N VAL A 115 3.63 19.11 -2.80
CA VAL A 115 2.73 18.23 -2.08
C VAL A 115 3.51 17.02 -1.58
N LEU A 116 3.40 16.69 -0.31
CA LEU A 116 3.92 15.44 0.22
C LEU A 116 2.78 14.44 0.33
N HIS A 117 3.00 13.21 -0.11
CA HIS A 117 2.09 12.11 0.16
C HIS A 117 2.70 11.16 1.20
N GLU A 118 1.96 10.87 2.28
CA GLU A 118 2.36 9.91 3.30
C GLU A 118 1.46 8.69 3.25
N GLN A 119 2.05 7.56 2.90
CA GLN A 119 1.35 6.28 2.73
C GLN A 119 1.13 5.55 4.06
N ASN A 120 1.95 5.84 5.07
CA ASN A 120 1.95 5.13 6.35
C ASN A 120 1.23 5.92 7.44
N ALA A 121 0.76 5.21 8.45
CA ALA A 121 0.22 5.81 9.68
C ALA A 121 1.29 6.50 10.55
N VAL A 122 2.58 6.41 10.17
CA VAL A 122 3.71 7.09 10.81
C VAL A 122 4.45 7.91 9.77
N LEU A 123 4.58 9.22 9.98
CA LEU A 123 5.23 10.12 9.02
C LEU A 123 6.68 9.71 8.76
N GLY A 124 7.02 9.46 7.50
CA GLY A 124 8.34 9.02 7.06
C GLY A 124 9.43 10.08 7.29
N ARG A 125 10.69 9.66 7.41
CA ARG A 125 11.81 10.54 7.76
C ARG A 125 11.97 11.72 6.80
N VAL A 126 11.86 11.49 5.49
CA VAL A 126 11.96 12.55 4.48
C VAL A 126 10.79 13.52 4.59
N ASN A 127 9.57 12.99 4.70
CA ASN A 127 8.38 13.82 4.86
C ASN A 127 8.44 14.64 6.16
N ARG A 128 8.98 14.09 7.27
CA ARG A 128 9.21 14.85 8.51
C ARG A 128 10.13 16.05 8.35
N LEU A 129 11.16 15.92 7.52
CA LEU A 129 12.10 17.02 7.26
C LEU A 129 11.48 18.12 6.41
N LEU A 130 10.64 17.75 5.46
CA LEU A 130 10.08 18.67 4.45
C LEU A 130 8.65 19.14 4.76
N ALA A 131 7.98 18.54 5.73
CA ALA A 131 6.60 18.89 6.09
C ALA A 131 6.39 20.37 6.39
N GLY A 132 7.39 21.07 6.93
CA GLY A 132 7.32 22.51 7.21
C GLY A 132 7.25 23.37 5.96
N GLU A 133 7.91 22.97 4.89
CA GLU A 133 8.07 23.71 3.64
C GLU A 133 7.03 23.35 2.58
N ALA A 134 6.37 22.18 2.71
CA ALA A 134 5.35 21.78 1.76
C ALA A 134 4.06 22.62 1.90
N GLU A 135 3.39 22.89 0.81
CA GLU A 135 2.08 23.55 0.77
C GLU A 135 0.98 22.66 1.30
N ALA A 136 1.03 21.35 0.99
CA ALA A 136 0.06 20.38 1.44
C ALA A 136 0.68 19.01 1.77
N ILE A 137 0.02 18.25 2.63
CA ILE A 137 0.38 16.88 2.99
C ILE A 137 -0.86 16.00 2.80
N GLY A 138 -0.89 15.19 1.73
CA GLY A 138 -1.89 14.14 1.56
C GLY A 138 -1.54 12.95 2.43
N THR A 139 -2.47 12.49 3.26
CA THR A 139 -2.24 11.36 4.17
C THR A 139 -3.14 10.18 3.84
N ALA A 140 -2.63 8.97 4.04
CA ALA A 140 -3.41 7.74 3.88
C ALA A 140 -4.31 7.47 5.11
N TYR A 141 -3.97 8.01 6.26
CA TYR A 141 -4.65 7.82 7.53
C TYR A 141 -5.06 9.16 8.14
N ASP A 142 -6.20 9.16 8.85
CA ASP A 142 -6.71 10.35 9.54
C ASP A 142 -5.71 10.88 10.58
N LYS A 143 -5.13 9.97 11.34
CA LYS A 143 -4.08 10.29 12.31
C LYS A 143 -2.75 9.71 11.86
N VAL A 144 -1.79 10.60 11.60
CA VAL A 144 -0.42 10.23 11.24
C VAL A 144 0.50 10.54 12.41
N GLU A 145 1.06 9.49 13.00
CA GLU A 145 2.03 9.64 14.10
C GLU A 145 3.24 10.44 13.64
N ARG A 146 3.83 11.24 14.53
CA ARG A 146 4.99 12.11 14.28
C ARG A 146 4.76 13.28 13.31
N LEU A 147 3.55 13.53 12.87
CA LEU A 147 3.18 14.79 12.26
C LEU A 147 3.13 15.87 13.37
N LYS A 148 3.86 16.96 13.18
CA LYS A 148 3.88 18.06 14.16
C LYS A 148 2.59 18.87 14.05
N SER A 149 2.01 19.30 15.16
CA SER A 149 0.74 20.05 15.20
C SER A 149 0.71 21.29 14.31
N ARG A 150 1.84 21.99 14.17
CA ARG A 150 1.96 23.12 13.23
C ARG A 150 1.74 22.78 11.75
N ASN A 151 1.81 21.49 11.38
CA ASN A 151 1.61 21.02 10.01
C ASN A 151 0.24 20.32 9.82
N GLU A 152 -0.55 20.15 10.87
CA GLU A 152 -1.87 19.51 10.80
C GLU A 152 -2.84 20.29 9.91
N ALA A 153 -2.80 21.63 9.95
CA ALA A 153 -3.67 22.50 9.15
C ALA A 153 -3.51 22.33 7.63
N LYS A 154 -2.38 21.79 7.16
CA LYS A 154 -2.12 21.50 5.75
C LYS A 154 -2.12 19.98 5.42
N SER A 155 -2.52 19.17 6.39
CA SER A 155 -2.71 17.73 6.23
C SER A 155 -4.13 17.44 5.76
N MET A 156 -4.26 16.66 4.71
CA MET A 156 -5.54 16.23 4.14
C MET A 156 -5.58 14.72 4.01
N LEU A 157 -6.65 14.11 4.48
CA LEU A 157 -6.89 12.68 4.34
C LEU A 157 -7.36 12.37 2.92
N VAL A 158 -6.47 11.85 2.09
CA VAL A 158 -6.74 11.49 0.69
C VAL A 158 -6.75 9.96 0.47
N GLY A 159 -6.23 9.19 1.42
CA GLY A 159 -6.01 7.76 1.23
C GLY A 159 -4.65 7.45 0.59
N ASN A 160 -4.39 6.17 0.37
CA ASN A 160 -3.21 5.72 -0.37
C ASN A 160 -3.66 5.23 -1.76
N PRO A 161 -3.24 5.90 -2.85
CA PRO A 161 -3.65 5.54 -4.19
C PRO A 161 -3.37 4.07 -4.53
N VAL A 162 -4.36 3.38 -5.03
CA VAL A 162 -4.28 2.01 -5.55
C VAL A 162 -4.55 2.00 -7.05
N ARG A 163 -4.20 0.92 -7.72
CA ARG A 163 -4.53 0.72 -9.13
C ARG A 163 -6.04 0.68 -9.32
N GLU A 164 -6.52 1.20 -10.44
CA GLU A 164 -7.95 1.32 -10.73
C GLU A 164 -8.66 -0.04 -10.72
N GLU A 165 -8.01 -1.08 -11.24
CA GLU A 165 -8.53 -2.44 -11.27
C GLU A 165 -8.80 -2.97 -9.86
N ILE A 166 -7.95 -2.62 -8.88
CA ILE A 166 -8.15 -2.99 -7.48
C ILE A 166 -9.26 -2.15 -6.83
N ALA A 167 -9.31 -0.85 -7.12
CA ALA A 167 -10.36 0.02 -6.60
C ALA A 167 -11.77 -0.46 -7.02
N ARG A 168 -11.90 -0.91 -8.27
CA ARG A 168 -13.17 -1.47 -8.81
C ARG A 168 -13.62 -2.77 -8.12
N LEU A 169 -12.72 -3.53 -7.52
CA LEU A 169 -13.10 -4.75 -6.79
C LEU A 169 -14.03 -4.47 -5.61
N GLY A 170 -13.93 -3.29 -5.00
CA GLY A 170 -14.82 -2.88 -3.91
C GLY A 170 -16.28 -2.68 -4.33
N GLU A 171 -16.53 -2.52 -5.62
CA GLU A 171 -17.88 -2.41 -6.20
C GLU A 171 -18.51 -3.77 -6.52
N LEU A 172 -17.68 -4.82 -6.54
CA LEU A 172 -18.10 -6.19 -6.81
C LEU A 172 -18.48 -6.90 -5.50
N PRO A 173 -19.41 -7.87 -5.56
CA PRO A 173 -19.71 -8.69 -4.40
C PRO A 173 -18.48 -9.46 -3.94
N PHE A 174 -18.40 -9.73 -2.63
CA PHE A 174 -17.39 -10.65 -2.10
C PHE A 174 -17.53 -12.04 -2.76
N PRO A 175 -16.43 -12.74 -3.08
CA PRO A 175 -16.51 -14.06 -3.70
C PRO A 175 -17.40 -15.02 -2.88
N PRO A 176 -18.27 -15.78 -3.53
CA PRO A 176 -19.13 -16.72 -2.82
C PRO A 176 -18.31 -17.72 -2.00
N PHE A 177 -18.63 -17.85 -0.73
CA PHE A 177 -18.01 -18.78 0.18
C PHE A 177 -19.06 -19.45 1.06
N ASP A 178 -19.03 -20.78 1.12
CA ASP A 178 -19.90 -21.61 1.94
C ASP A 178 -19.12 -22.77 2.60
N GLU A 179 -19.82 -23.69 3.22
CA GLU A 179 -19.20 -24.82 3.95
C GLU A 179 -18.54 -25.85 3.04
N ILE A 180 -18.83 -25.88 1.74
CA ILE A 180 -18.30 -26.86 0.78
C ILE A 180 -17.39 -26.23 -0.29
N ALA A 181 -17.56 -24.94 -0.58
CA ALA A 181 -16.76 -24.23 -1.57
C ALA A 181 -15.26 -24.21 -1.20
N PRO A 182 -14.36 -24.15 -2.18
CA PRO A 182 -12.93 -23.95 -1.93
C PRO A 182 -12.66 -22.70 -1.09
N LEU A 183 -11.76 -22.81 -0.11
CA LEU A 183 -11.21 -21.64 0.59
C LEU A 183 -9.97 -21.15 -0.15
N LYS A 184 -10.10 -20.03 -0.85
CA LYS A 184 -9.01 -19.41 -1.61
C LYS A 184 -8.23 -18.47 -0.70
N ILE A 185 -6.95 -18.76 -0.49
CA ILE A 185 -6.06 -17.95 0.37
C ILE A 185 -4.92 -17.40 -0.48
N LEU A 186 -4.78 -16.08 -0.47
CA LEU A 186 -3.66 -15.37 -1.07
C LEU A 186 -2.62 -15.03 0.00
N ILE A 187 -1.35 -15.42 -0.21
CA ILE A 187 -0.26 -15.13 0.72
C ILE A 187 0.74 -14.20 0.03
N THR A 188 0.98 -13.02 0.61
CA THR A 188 1.92 -12.03 0.05
C THR A 188 2.82 -11.40 1.09
N GLY A 189 4.12 -11.39 0.80
CA GLY A 189 5.14 -10.71 1.61
C GLY A 189 5.40 -9.27 1.21
N GLY A 190 4.66 -8.74 0.20
CA GLY A 190 4.94 -7.47 -0.45
C GLY A 190 6.14 -7.56 -1.41
N SER A 191 6.63 -6.43 -1.93
CA SER A 191 7.62 -6.38 -3.03
C SER A 191 8.95 -7.12 -2.79
N GLN A 192 9.28 -7.44 -1.54
CA GLN A 192 10.54 -8.14 -1.20
C GLN A 192 10.34 -9.60 -0.78
N GLY A 193 9.08 -10.05 -0.71
CA GLY A 193 8.75 -11.33 -0.10
C GLY A 193 8.98 -11.34 1.43
N ALA A 194 8.62 -12.42 2.10
CA ALA A 194 8.80 -12.57 3.54
C ALA A 194 9.09 -14.05 3.89
N THR A 195 10.32 -14.35 4.26
CA THR A 195 10.78 -15.71 4.62
C THR A 195 9.88 -16.35 5.68
N ILE A 196 9.49 -15.58 6.71
CA ILE A 196 8.63 -16.08 7.80
C ILE A 196 7.26 -16.61 7.30
N LEU A 197 6.72 -16.03 6.21
CA LEU A 197 5.49 -16.55 5.62
C LEU A 197 5.72 -17.91 4.96
N GLY A 198 6.86 -18.08 4.28
CA GLY A 198 7.25 -19.37 3.69
C GLY A 198 7.60 -20.46 4.72
N GLU A 199 7.96 -20.08 5.94
CA GLU A 199 8.26 -21.00 7.04
C GLU A 199 7.01 -21.39 7.82
N VAL A 200 6.14 -20.44 8.13
CA VAL A 200 5.03 -20.65 9.07
C VAL A 200 3.73 -21.04 8.36
N VAL A 201 3.47 -20.47 7.15
CA VAL A 201 2.15 -20.67 6.52
C VAL A 201 1.92 -22.12 6.08
N PRO A 202 2.84 -22.81 5.38
CA PRO A 202 2.62 -24.20 5.00
C PRO A 202 2.35 -25.11 6.23
N GLU A 203 3.14 -24.91 7.30
CA GLU A 203 3.00 -25.66 8.55
C GLU A 203 1.63 -25.40 9.22
N GLY A 204 1.21 -24.13 9.27
CA GLY A 204 -0.08 -23.76 9.84
C GLY A 204 -1.25 -24.34 9.04
N LEU A 205 -1.18 -24.32 7.71
CA LEU A 205 -2.19 -24.93 6.84
C LEU A 205 -2.23 -26.46 7.01
N GLY A 206 -1.07 -27.08 7.24
CA GLY A 206 -0.97 -28.52 7.54
C GLY A 206 -1.67 -28.95 8.83
N LEU A 207 -1.79 -28.05 9.81
CA LEU A 207 -2.45 -28.28 11.10
C LEU A 207 -3.97 -28.14 11.05
N LEU A 208 -4.53 -27.60 9.97
CA LEU A 208 -5.99 -27.44 9.83
C LEU A 208 -6.70 -28.80 9.81
N GLN A 209 -7.94 -28.81 10.29
CA GLN A 209 -8.78 -30.00 10.23
C GLN A 209 -8.86 -30.54 8.79
N PRO A 210 -8.86 -31.86 8.59
CA PRO A 210 -8.83 -32.49 7.27
C PRO A 210 -9.96 -32.05 6.33
N SER A 211 -11.15 -31.75 6.85
CA SER A 211 -12.29 -31.22 6.09
C SER A 211 -11.98 -29.86 5.46
N LEU A 212 -11.40 -28.93 6.22
CA LEU A 212 -11.03 -27.60 5.76
C LEU A 212 -9.79 -27.67 4.86
N ARG A 213 -8.77 -28.47 5.25
CA ARG A 213 -7.52 -28.60 4.48
C ARG A 213 -7.75 -29.08 3.05
N ARG A 214 -8.69 -30.02 2.82
CA ARG A 214 -9.04 -30.52 1.47
C ARG A 214 -9.67 -29.47 0.57
N ARG A 215 -10.16 -28.35 1.12
CA ARG A 215 -10.82 -27.26 0.40
C ARG A 215 -9.86 -26.11 0.06
N LEU A 216 -8.61 -26.17 0.51
CA LEU A 216 -7.66 -25.09 0.31
C LEU A 216 -7.28 -24.95 -1.16
N GLN A 217 -7.28 -23.69 -1.64
CA GLN A 217 -6.63 -23.26 -2.87
C GLN A 217 -5.69 -22.10 -2.51
N ILE A 218 -4.41 -22.32 -2.70
CA ILE A 218 -3.38 -21.44 -2.20
C ILE A 218 -2.66 -20.76 -3.36
N VAL A 219 -2.53 -19.42 -3.30
CA VAL A 219 -1.59 -18.65 -4.10
C VAL A 219 -0.61 -18.01 -3.13
N GLN A 220 0.68 -18.33 -3.25
CA GLN A 220 1.69 -17.78 -2.36
C GLN A 220 2.86 -17.16 -3.09
N GLN A 221 3.14 -15.90 -2.76
CA GLN A 221 4.37 -15.25 -3.14
C GLN A 221 5.53 -15.77 -2.29
N CYS A 222 6.59 -16.22 -2.94
CA CYS A 222 7.79 -16.76 -2.30
C CYS A 222 9.02 -15.97 -2.75
N ARG A 223 10.04 -15.93 -1.91
CA ARG A 223 11.36 -15.48 -2.36
C ARG A 223 11.95 -16.51 -3.33
N PRO A 224 12.71 -16.08 -4.34
CA PRO A 224 13.35 -17.02 -5.29
C PRO A 224 14.11 -18.16 -4.60
N ASP A 225 14.88 -17.83 -3.54
CA ASP A 225 15.69 -18.79 -2.79
C ASP A 225 14.88 -19.80 -1.95
N ASP A 226 13.61 -19.47 -1.65
CA ASP A 226 12.74 -20.27 -0.78
C ASP A 226 11.75 -21.15 -1.55
N ILE A 227 11.47 -20.85 -2.83
CA ILE A 227 10.31 -21.37 -3.57
C ILE A 227 10.31 -22.90 -3.67
N GLU A 228 11.46 -23.53 -3.95
CA GLU A 228 11.55 -24.97 -4.09
C GLU A 228 11.36 -25.71 -2.77
N ARG A 229 11.89 -25.15 -1.67
CA ARG A 229 11.66 -25.69 -0.32
C ARG A 229 10.18 -25.65 0.05
N ILE A 230 9.50 -24.54 -0.25
CA ILE A 230 8.09 -24.34 0.03
C ILE A 230 7.24 -25.25 -0.86
N ARG A 231 7.59 -25.43 -2.14
CA ARG A 231 6.92 -26.34 -3.09
C ARG A 231 6.94 -27.77 -2.57
N LYS A 232 8.11 -28.25 -2.17
CA LYS A 232 8.26 -29.58 -1.59
C LYS A 232 7.38 -29.75 -0.34
N ARG A 233 7.35 -28.73 0.52
CA ARG A 233 6.57 -28.79 1.75
C ARG A 233 5.06 -28.88 1.49
N TYR A 234 4.53 -28.08 0.57
CA TYR A 234 3.11 -28.18 0.17
C TYR A 234 2.76 -29.55 -0.44
N ALA A 235 3.65 -30.10 -1.25
CA ALA A 235 3.46 -31.44 -1.82
C ALA A 235 3.41 -32.52 -0.73
N GLU A 236 4.30 -32.49 0.26
CA GLU A 236 4.30 -33.40 1.42
C GLU A 236 3.01 -33.30 2.24
N LEU A 237 2.44 -32.11 2.35
CA LEU A 237 1.18 -31.86 3.07
C LEU A 237 -0.08 -32.20 2.24
N GLY A 238 0.08 -32.49 0.95
CA GLY A 238 -1.02 -32.73 0.01
C GLY A 238 -1.90 -31.49 -0.21
N ILE A 239 -1.32 -30.28 -0.12
CA ILE A 239 -2.04 -29.01 -0.30
C ILE A 239 -1.69 -28.44 -1.68
N PRO A 240 -2.66 -28.24 -2.58
CA PRO A 240 -2.42 -27.60 -3.87
C PRO A 240 -2.07 -26.13 -3.68
N ALA A 241 -0.92 -25.70 -4.21
CA ALA A 241 -0.44 -24.32 -4.09
C ALA A 241 0.22 -23.84 -5.39
N GLU A 242 -0.22 -22.68 -5.85
CA GLU A 242 0.46 -21.88 -6.87
C GLU A 242 1.52 -21.03 -6.19
N LEU A 243 2.79 -21.20 -6.58
CA LEU A 243 3.91 -20.49 -5.96
C LEU A 243 4.55 -19.57 -7.01
N LEU A 244 4.65 -18.29 -6.67
CA LEU A 244 5.13 -17.23 -7.55
C LEU A 244 6.21 -16.41 -6.85
N THR A 245 7.23 -15.99 -7.58
CA THR A 245 8.22 -15.04 -7.03
C THR A 245 7.70 -13.60 -7.05
N TYR A 246 6.84 -13.30 -8.01
CA TYR A 246 6.14 -12.04 -8.15
C TYR A 246 4.71 -12.31 -8.67
N ILE A 247 3.72 -11.57 -8.19
CA ILE A 247 2.31 -11.68 -8.61
C ILE A 247 2.01 -10.52 -9.55
N GLU A 248 1.99 -10.79 -10.85
CA GLU A 248 1.72 -9.79 -11.88
C GLU A 248 0.23 -9.43 -11.92
N ASP A 249 -0.62 -10.44 -11.83
CA ASP A 249 -2.08 -10.39 -11.88
C ASP A 249 -2.72 -10.19 -10.49
N MET A 250 -2.11 -9.36 -9.63
CA MET A 250 -2.59 -9.11 -8.27
C MET A 250 -4.08 -8.72 -8.19
N PRO A 251 -4.65 -7.93 -9.13
CA PRO A 251 -6.09 -7.65 -9.12
C PRO A 251 -6.94 -8.92 -9.22
N ASP A 252 -6.60 -9.85 -10.10
CA ASP A 252 -7.35 -11.10 -10.29
C ASP A 252 -7.20 -12.02 -9.07
N LYS A 253 -5.97 -12.12 -8.51
CA LYS A 253 -5.74 -12.90 -7.29
C LYS A 253 -6.49 -12.32 -6.09
N LEU A 254 -6.59 -11.00 -5.98
CA LEU A 254 -7.41 -10.35 -4.95
C LEU A 254 -8.91 -10.54 -5.21
N ALA A 255 -9.35 -10.46 -6.47
CA ALA A 255 -10.76 -10.69 -6.82
C ALA A 255 -11.24 -12.07 -6.34
N ASP A 256 -10.38 -13.07 -6.48
CA ASP A 256 -10.67 -14.46 -6.14
C ASP A 256 -10.49 -14.80 -4.64
N ALA A 257 -9.69 -14.04 -3.91
CA ALA A 257 -9.31 -14.37 -2.55
C ALA A 257 -10.46 -14.22 -1.54
N HIS A 258 -10.67 -15.25 -0.72
CA HIS A 258 -11.53 -15.20 0.47
C HIS A 258 -10.79 -14.67 1.70
N LEU A 259 -9.49 -14.93 1.78
CA LEU A 259 -8.64 -14.50 2.89
C LEU A 259 -7.25 -14.15 2.37
N VAL A 260 -6.67 -13.06 2.87
CA VAL A 260 -5.29 -12.70 2.56
C VAL A 260 -4.42 -12.83 3.82
N ILE A 261 -3.25 -13.47 3.68
CA ILE A 261 -2.24 -13.55 4.74
C ILE A 261 -1.02 -12.76 4.28
N GLY A 262 -0.61 -11.74 5.02
CA GLY A 262 0.48 -10.92 4.53
C GLY A 262 1.08 -9.93 5.50
N ARG A 263 2.07 -9.19 4.99
CA ARG A 263 2.64 -8.04 5.69
C ARG A 263 1.67 -6.86 5.73
N ALA A 264 1.83 -5.96 6.70
CA ALA A 264 1.01 -4.75 6.84
C ALA A 264 1.68 -3.51 6.20
N GLY A 265 2.19 -3.67 4.97
CA GLY A 265 2.69 -2.55 4.18
C GLY A 265 1.55 -1.61 3.79
N ALA A 266 1.85 -0.32 3.64
CA ALA A 266 0.83 0.69 3.34
C ALA A 266 0.03 0.39 2.06
N SER A 267 0.70 -0.04 0.97
CA SER A 267 0.01 -0.43 -0.27
C SER A 267 -0.85 -1.67 -0.08
N THR A 268 -0.34 -2.67 0.66
CA THR A 268 -1.12 -3.89 0.95
C THR A 268 -2.41 -3.56 1.71
N ILE A 269 -2.33 -2.74 2.77
CA ILE A 269 -3.52 -2.32 3.52
C ILE A 269 -4.50 -1.56 2.62
N ALA A 270 -4.00 -0.64 1.79
CA ALA A 270 -4.83 0.12 0.88
C ALA A 270 -5.54 -0.77 -0.15
N GLU A 271 -4.82 -1.72 -0.74
CA GLU A 271 -5.38 -2.68 -1.70
C GLU A 271 -6.42 -3.59 -1.05
N LEU A 272 -6.14 -4.13 0.15
CA LEU A 272 -7.06 -4.99 0.89
C LEU A 272 -8.35 -4.26 1.27
N THR A 273 -8.23 -3.03 1.74
CA THR A 273 -9.39 -2.24 2.16
C THR A 273 -10.18 -1.72 0.95
N ALA A 274 -9.53 -1.32 -0.13
CA ALA A 274 -10.21 -0.92 -1.36
C ALA A 274 -10.96 -2.10 -2.03
N ALA A 275 -10.37 -3.30 -2.02
CA ALA A 275 -10.97 -4.51 -2.58
C ALA A 275 -11.94 -5.21 -1.62
N GLY A 276 -12.05 -4.79 -0.37
CA GLY A 276 -12.88 -5.46 0.63
C GLY A 276 -12.41 -6.90 0.92
N ARG A 277 -11.12 -7.14 1.12
CA ARG A 277 -10.58 -8.47 1.41
C ARG A 277 -10.16 -8.60 2.86
N PRO A 278 -10.74 -9.56 3.62
CA PRO A 278 -10.35 -9.80 5.00
C PRO A 278 -8.94 -10.36 5.07
N ALA A 279 -8.22 -10.06 6.16
CA ALA A 279 -6.82 -10.44 6.23
C ALA A 279 -6.35 -10.93 7.61
N ILE A 280 -5.29 -11.76 7.59
CA ILE A 280 -4.39 -11.99 8.72
C ILE A 280 -3.10 -11.25 8.43
N LEU A 281 -2.82 -10.24 9.22
CA LEU A 281 -1.69 -9.33 9.02
C LEU A 281 -0.55 -9.65 9.98
N ILE A 282 0.65 -9.77 9.42
CA ILE A 282 1.88 -10.01 10.17
C ILE A 282 2.80 -8.80 9.96
N PRO A 283 2.73 -7.75 10.79
CA PRO A 283 3.60 -6.60 10.68
C PRO A 283 5.08 -7.00 10.72
N PHE A 284 5.90 -6.36 9.90
CA PHE A 284 7.34 -6.62 9.85
C PHE A 284 8.01 -6.02 11.09
N ALA A 285 8.59 -6.87 11.93
CA ALA A 285 9.16 -6.47 13.22
C ALA A 285 10.31 -5.43 13.11
N ALA A 286 11.07 -5.45 12.01
CA ALA A 286 12.14 -4.48 11.76
C ALA A 286 11.69 -3.28 10.90
N ALA A 287 10.39 -3.05 10.76
CA ALA A 287 9.87 -1.88 10.06
C ALA A 287 10.27 -0.59 10.77
N THR A 288 10.80 0.38 10.02
CA THR A 288 11.22 1.66 10.58
C THR A 288 10.08 2.31 11.37
N ASP A 289 10.36 2.68 12.62
CA ASP A 289 9.37 3.34 13.49
C ASP A 289 8.08 2.51 13.70
N ASP A 290 8.14 1.18 13.52
CA ASP A 290 7.01 0.23 13.65
C ASP A 290 5.76 0.62 12.82
N HIS A 291 5.97 1.26 11.66
CA HIS A 291 4.87 1.77 10.83
C HIS A 291 3.90 0.68 10.37
N GLN A 292 4.35 -0.59 10.22
CA GLN A 292 3.45 -1.65 9.78
C GLN A 292 2.41 -2.03 10.84
N THR A 293 2.78 -2.05 12.11
CA THR A 293 1.81 -2.23 13.20
C THR A 293 0.80 -1.07 13.23
N ALA A 294 1.29 0.16 13.05
CA ALA A 294 0.42 1.33 12.97
C ALA A 294 -0.54 1.27 11.77
N ASN A 295 -0.07 0.87 10.59
CA ASN A 295 -0.89 0.72 9.38
C ASN A 295 -2.04 -0.29 9.57
N ALA A 296 -1.79 -1.40 10.28
CA ALA A 296 -2.80 -2.45 10.49
C ALA A 296 -3.94 -2.05 11.42
N ARG A 297 -3.76 -1.02 12.28
CA ARG A 297 -4.68 -0.69 13.38
C ARG A 297 -6.10 -0.39 12.92
N GLU A 298 -6.27 0.42 11.89
CA GLU A 298 -7.60 0.86 11.44
C GLU A 298 -8.41 -0.32 10.92
N MET A 299 -7.84 -1.12 10.02
CA MET A 299 -8.48 -2.32 9.47
C MET A 299 -8.77 -3.37 10.56
N THR A 300 -7.84 -3.55 11.52
CA THR A 300 -8.02 -4.49 12.64
C THR A 300 -9.12 -4.00 13.58
N LYS A 301 -9.14 -2.71 13.92
CA LYS A 301 -10.17 -2.11 14.78
C LYS A 301 -11.57 -2.21 14.15
N ALA A 302 -11.67 -2.04 12.84
CA ALA A 302 -12.91 -2.23 12.10
C ALA A 302 -13.38 -3.71 12.09
N GLY A 303 -12.46 -4.65 12.33
CA GLY A 303 -12.72 -6.10 12.27
C GLY A 303 -12.58 -6.69 10.88
N GLY A 304 -11.96 -5.95 9.93
CA GLY A 304 -11.60 -6.42 8.60
C GLY A 304 -10.32 -7.25 8.57
N ALA A 305 -9.50 -7.15 9.63
CA ALA A 305 -8.28 -7.95 9.74
C ALA A 305 -8.06 -8.46 11.16
N ARG A 306 -7.21 -9.49 11.26
CA ARG A 306 -6.59 -9.94 12.51
C ARG A 306 -5.10 -9.69 12.41
N THR A 307 -4.51 -9.08 13.44
CA THR A 307 -3.07 -8.79 13.46
C THR A 307 -2.37 -9.75 14.41
N ILE A 308 -1.32 -10.41 13.94
CA ILE A 308 -0.43 -11.26 14.73
C ILE A 308 0.97 -10.65 14.68
N GLN A 309 1.50 -10.29 15.85
CA GLN A 309 2.89 -9.82 15.93
C GLN A 309 3.84 -10.93 15.48
N GLN A 310 4.90 -10.57 14.75
CA GLN A 310 5.82 -11.56 14.18
C GLN A 310 6.41 -12.51 15.21
N SER A 311 6.67 -12.07 16.44
CA SER A 311 7.17 -12.91 17.55
C SER A 311 6.18 -13.98 18.01
N GLY A 312 4.88 -13.75 17.81
CA GLY A 312 3.80 -14.68 18.13
C GLY A 312 3.27 -15.43 16.91
N PHE A 313 3.84 -15.23 15.73
CA PHE A 313 3.38 -15.86 14.49
C PHE A 313 3.92 -17.28 14.38
N THR A 314 3.15 -18.24 14.87
CA THR A 314 3.47 -19.69 14.86
C THR A 314 2.43 -20.47 14.04
N PRO A 315 2.77 -21.67 13.54
CA PRO A 315 1.83 -22.53 12.82
C PRO A 315 0.51 -22.76 13.56
N VAL A 316 0.58 -23.02 14.88
CA VAL A 316 -0.60 -23.27 15.73
C VAL A 316 -1.50 -22.04 15.83
N VAL A 317 -0.89 -20.86 16.04
CA VAL A 317 -1.64 -19.59 16.10
C VAL A 317 -2.30 -19.30 14.78
N LEU A 318 -1.58 -19.48 13.67
CA LEU A 318 -2.13 -19.27 12.33
C LEU A 318 -3.30 -20.20 12.04
N ALA A 319 -3.14 -21.50 12.30
CA ALA A 319 -4.21 -22.50 12.09
C ALA A 319 -5.50 -22.11 12.83
N ARG A 320 -5.39 -21.78 14.13
CA ARG A 320 -6.54 -21.32 14.94
C ARG A 320 -7.21 -20.07 14.35
N GLN A 321 -6.43 -19.12 13.84
CA GLN A 321 -7.00 -17.91 13.25
C GLN A 321 -7.75 -18.22 11.95
N ILE A 322 -7.19 -19.08 11.09
CA ILE A 322 -7.85 -19.49 9.84
C ILE A 322 -9.14 -20.28 10.15
N GLU A 323 -9.09 -21.24 11.05
CA GLU A 323 -10.27 -22.02 11.46
C GLU A 323 -11.37 -21.11 12.00
N ALA A 324 -11.03 -20.17 12.89
CA ALA A 324 -11.99 -19.22 13.44
C ALA A 324 -12.60 -18.26 12.41
N MET A 325 -11.88 -17.93 11.33
CA MET A 325 -12.40 -17.10 10.24
C MET A 325 -13.20 -17.89 9.22
N ALA A 326 -12.83 -19.15 8.98
CA ALA A 326 -13.47 -20.02 7.98
C ALA A 326 -14.65 -20.83 8.54
N ALA A 327 -14.82 -20.88 9.87
CA ALA A 327 -15.90 -21.63 10.52
C ALA A 327 -17.29 -21.06 10.23
N ASP A 328 -17.36 -19.76 9.91
CA ASP A 328 -18.63 -19.07 9.65
C ASP A 328 -18.50 -18.21 8.38
N PRO A 329 -19.11 -18.63 7.25
CA PRO A 329 -19.12 -17.87 6.02
C PRO A 329 -19.69 -16.46 6.18
N ILE A 330 -20.68 -16.27 7.05
CA ILE A 330 -21.27 -14.95 7.32
C ILE A 330 -20.26 -14.06 8.03
N ALA A 331 -19.52 -14.60 8.99
CA ALA A 331 -18.48 -13.83 9.69
C ALA A 331 -17.36 -13.39 8.74
N LEU A 332 -16.95 -14.24 7.79
CA LEU A 332 -15.95 -13.92 6.78
C LEU A 332 -16.44 -12.82 5.84
N ASN A 333 -17.67 -12.91 5.36
CA ASN A 333 -18.30 -11.86 4.53
C ASN A 333 -18.43 -10.54 5.31
N ASN A 334 -18.83 -10.58 6.57
CA ASN A 334 -18.86 -9.40 7.43
C ASN A 334 -17.47 -8.78 7.62
N ALA A 335 -16.42 -9.59 7.75
CA ALA A 335 -15.05 -9.09 7.81
C ALA A 335 -14.64 -8.40 6.51
N ALA A 336 -15.07 -8.92 5.35
CA ALA A 336 -14.87 -8.29 4.05
C ALA A 336 -15.54 -6.91 3.97
N ALA A 337 -16.81 -6.81 4.36
CA ALA A 337 -17.53 -5.54 4.42
C ALA A 337 -16.89 -4.53 5.38
N ARG A 338 -16.37 -4.99 6.52
CA ARG A 338 -15.64 -4.15 7.47
C ARG A 338 -14.29 -3.68 6.94
N ALA A 339 -13.56 -4.52 6.19
CA ALA A 339 -12.36 -4.10 5.48
C ALA A 339 -12.67 -2.98 4.49
N LEU A 340 -13.73 -3.15 3.67
CA LEU A 340 -14.17 -2.16 2.70
C LEU A 340 -14.61 -0.84 3.35
N SER A 341 -15.23 -0.89 4.54
CA SER A 341 -15.74 0.31 5.22
C SER A 341 -14.66 1.31 5.63
N VAL A 342 -13.41 0.89 5.72
CA VAL A 342 -12.25 1.75 6.00
C VAL A 342 -11.39 1.99 4.74
N GLY A 343 -11.79 1.44 3.61
CA GLY A 343 -11.14 1.61 2.32
C GLY A 343 -11.34 3.00 1.74
N ARG A 344 -10.38 3.42 0.89
CA ARG A 344 -10.43 4.68 0.14
C ARG A 344 -10.14 4.42 -1.34
N PRO A 345 -11.12 3.83 -2.07
CA PRO A 345 -10.91 3.44 -3.47
C PRO A 345 -10.64 4.65 -4.37
N HIS A 346 -11.09 5.84 -3.99
CA HIS A 346 -10.90 7.07 -4.77
C HIS A 346 -9.64 7.87 -4.41
N ALA A 347 -8.70 7.29 -3.66
CA ALA A 347 -7.50 7.97 -3.18
C ALA A 347 -6.65 8.60 -4.31
N ALA A 348 -6.58 8.01 -5.49
CA ALA A 348 -5.86 8.59 -6.63
C ALA A 348 -6.51 9.89 -7.09
N ARG A 349 -7.84 9.92 -7.20
CA ARG A 349 -8.63 11.10 -7.55
C ARG A 349 -8.49 12.19 -6.49
N ASP A 350 -8.65 11.84 -5.20
CA ASP A 350 -8.61 12.81 -4.11
C ASP A 350 -7.20 13.43 -3.96
N LEU A 351 -6.14 12.64 -4.22
CA LEU A 351 -4.77 13.15 -4.26
C LEU A 351 -4.55 14.03 -5.50
N ALA A 352 -5.09 13.68 -6.67
CA ALA A 352 -5.00 14.51 -7.86
C ALA A 352 -5.69 15.86 -7.67
N ASP A 353 -6.88 15.89 -7.07
CA ASP A 353 -7.60 17.13 -6.72
C ASP A 353 -6.76 18.03 -5.81
N LEU A 354 -6.07 17.45 -4.81
CA LEU A 354 -5.16 18.18 -3.94
C LEU A 354 -3.98 18.76 -4.72
N VAL A 355 -3.38 17.97 -5.60
CA VAL A 355 -2.22 18.37 -6.42
C VAL A 355 -2.59 19.49 -7.40
N GLU A 356 -3.73 19.40 -8.07
CA GLU A 356 -4.25 20.44 -8.97
C GLU A 356 -4.53 21.76 -8.23
N ARG A 357 -5.12 21.70 -7.05
CA ARG A 357 -5.37 22.88 -6.20
C ARG A 357 -4.08 23.59 -5.84
N VAL A 358 -3.08 22.82 -5.38
CA VAL A 358 -1.76 23.37 -5.03
C VAL A 358 -1.08 23.94 -6.26
N GLY A 359 -1.12 23.27 -7.41
CA GLY A 359 -0.57 23.76 -8.67
C GLY A 359 -1.23 25.04 -9.18
N ASN A 360 -2.51 25.26 -8.87
CA ASN A 360 -3.26 26.50 -9.16
C ASN A 360 -3.04 27.59 -8.10
N GLY A 361 -2.17 27.40 -7.12
CA GLY A 361 -1.93 28.35 -6.04
C GLY A 361 -3.08 28.49 -5.03
N VAL A 362 -4.00 27.51 -4.99
CA VAL A 362 -5.12 27.50 -4.05
C VAL A 362 -4.72 26.75 -2.78
N ALA A 363 -4.82 27.43 -1.64
CA ALA A 363 -4.52 26.81 -0.35
C ALA A 363 -5.35 25.54 -0.11
N PRO A 364 -4.77 24.49 0.48
CA PRO A 364 -5.54 23.31 0.87
C PRO A 364 -6.58 23.75 1.91
N VAL A 365 -7.85 23.52 1.61
CA VAL A 365 -8.93 23.63 2.59
C VAL A 365 -9.18 22.21 3.09
N ALA A 366 -9.10 21.98 4.39
CA ALA A 366 -9.51 20.71 4.98
C ALA A 366 -10.97 20.45 4.58
N VAL A 367 -11.18 19.63 3.57
CA VAL A 367 -12.50 19.12 3.24
C VAL A 367 -12.77 18.08 4.31
N GLY A 368 -13.75 18.36 5.17
CA GLY A 368 -14.23 17.36 6.12
C GLY A 368 -14.54 16.06 5.37
N PRO A 369 -14.52 14.89 6.02
CA PRO A 369 -14.70 13.62 5.36
C PRO A 369 -15.95 13.68 4.50
N VAL A 370 -15.81 13.48 3.18
CA VAL A 370 -16.95 13.24 2.29
C VAL A 370 -17.55 11.93 2.80
N LEU A 371 -18.64 12.05 3.55
CA LEU A 371 -19.42 10.90 3.98
C LEU A 371 -19.89 10.20 2.73
N THR A 372 -19.24 9.13 2.32
CA THR A 372 -19.80 8.20 1.34
C THR A 372 -21.20 7.84 1.81
N PRO A 373 -22.24 7.92 0.94
CA PRO A 373 -23.58 7.58 1.35
C PRO A 373 -23.55 6.16 1.93
N ARG A 374 -24.01 6.03 3.19
CA ARG A 374 -24.23 4.73 3.80
C ARG A 374 -25.10 3.94 2.86
N VAL A 375 -24.60 2.87 2.29
CA VAL A 375 -25.41 1.82 1.68
C VAL A 375 -26.37 1.38 2.79
N LYS A 376 -27.64 1.75 2.68
CA LYS A 376 -28.68 1.30 3.61
C LYS A 376 -28.69 -0.21 3.54
N GLY A 377 -28.24 -0.86 4.60
CA GLY A 377 -28.36 -2.30 4.75
C GLY A 377 -29.81 -2.71 4.51
N ALA A 378 -30.00 -3.72 3.68
CA ALA A 378 -31.29 -4.35 3.49
C ALA A 378 -31.85 -4.74 4.88
N ALA A 379 -33.02 -4.24 5.20
CA ALA A 379 -33.75 -4.61 6.40
C ALA A 379 -34.01 -6.14 6.38
N PRO A 380 -33.95 -6.84 7.51
CA PRO A 380 -34.32 -8.24 7.58
C PRO A 380 -35.79 -8.38 7.18
N ALA A 381 -36.07 -9.26 6.22
CA ALA A 381 -37.42 -9.60 5.80
C ALA A 381 -38.23 -10.06 7.02
N GLY A 382 -39.36 -9.41 7.21
CA GLY A 382 -40.22 -9.57 8.38
C GLY A 382 -40.67 -11.02 8.62
N ALA A 383 -40.71 -11.38 9.87
CA ALA A 383 -41.43 -12.54 10.38
C ALA A 383 -42.93 -12.37 10.05
N ALA A 384 -43.51 -13.37 9.40
CA ALA A 384 -44.94 -13.49 9.27
C ALA A 384 -45.57 -13.84 10.63
N PRO A 385 -46.73 -13.26 10.98
CA PRO A 385 -47.44 -13.66 12.20
C PRO A 385 -48.16 -15.00 12.01
N ALA A 386 -48.28 -15.72 13.13
CA ALA A 386 -48.85 -17.05 13.34
C ALA A 386 -50.21 -17.31 12.71
#